data_6322705d3480649dbdf8d14b5ebcc10a
#
_entry.id   6322705d3480649dbdf8d14b5ebcc10a
#
_cell.length_a   1.000
_cell.length_b   1.000
_cell.length_c   1.000
_cell.angle_alpha   90.00
_cell.angle_beta   90.00
_cell.angle_gamma   90.00
#
_symmetry.space_group_name_H-M   'P 1'
#
loop_
_entity.id
_entity.type
_entity.pdbx_description
1 polymer ?
#
loop_
_entity_poly.entity_id
_entity_poly.type
_entity_poly.pdbx_seq_one_letter_code
_entity_poly.pdbx_strand_id
1 'polypeptide(L)'
;MAAITPKLSDEIPSTIVSSTNSVTLRISKFNPKTDPAATFVEFNVPVQKWTTVLDVILSVKQHLDPSVAVRYSCRQASCGSCGMKINGRPALACYTKISELNSNVVTVEPMDNYPILRDLAVDFTQFFSTHKKLKPYIIRDDSEVTGDTKEFLQTPKEVEEYLQFSYCIKCGLCNSACPTMATDSSFIGPQALAQAYRYVADNRDNGKKDRLKIIDNSHGIWRCHFAGSCSQVCPKGVDPAMGIQLLRGYLLGFRK
;
A
#
# COMPACT_ATOMS: atom_id res chain seq x y z
N MET A 1 -4.34 -8.45 48.95
CA MET A 1 -4.52 -8.36 47.50
C MET A 1 -3.71 -9.48 46.86
N ALA A 2 -4.37 -10.55 46.48
CA ALA A 2 -3.70 -11.74 45.89
C ALA A 2 -3.54 -11.53 44.37
N ALA A 3 -2.31 -11.70 43.91
CA ALA A 3 -1.98 -11.65 42.49
C ALA A 3 -2.61 -12.84 41.75
N ILE A 4 -3.44 -12.58 40.77
CA ILE A 4 -4.03 -13.57 39.88
C ILE A 4 -2.97 -13.85 38.78
N THR A 5 -2.26 -14.95 38.93
CA THR A 5 -1.41 -15.53 37.87
C THR A 5 -2.35 -16.31 36.91
N PRO A 6 -2.41 -16.00 35.61
CA PRO A 6 -3.16 -16.85 34.68
C PRO A 6 -2.40 -18.16 34.48
N LYS A 7 -3.06 -19.28 34.72
CA LYS A 7 -2.54 -20.61 34.39
C LYS A 7 -2.58 -20.76 32.87
N LEU A 8 -1.38 -20.94 32.27
CA LEU A 8 -1.18 -21.31 30.88
C LEU A 8 -1.50 -22.81 30.74
N SER A 9 -2.75 -23.17 30.48
CA SER A 9 -3.15 -24.50 30.04
C SER A 9 -4.54 -24.44 29.39
N ASP A 10 -4.64 -23.75 28.27
CA ASP A 10 -5.75 -23.96 27.34
C ASP A 10 -5.17 -24.66 26.10
N GLU A 11 -5.23 -25.99 26.14
CA GLU A 11 -4.98 -26.84 25.00
C GLU A 11 -5.95 -26.47 23.90
N ILE A 12 -5.42 -26.15 22.72
CA ILE A 12 -6.22 -25.96 21.49
C ILE A 12 -7.01 -27.24 21.27
N PRO A 13 -8.36 -27.18 21.08
CA PRO A 13 -9.17 -28.37 20.87
C PRO A 13 -8.63 -29.15 19.67
N SER A 14 -8.27 -30.40 19.88
CA SER A 14 -7.67 -31.32 18.89
C SER A 14 -8.66 -31.85 17.82
N THR A 15 -9.75 -31.17 17.56
CA THR A 15 -10.78 -31.60 16.61
C THR A 15 -10.77 -30.69 15.39
N ILE A 16 -9.90 -30.96 14.46
CA ILE A 16 -9.89 -30.78 12.98
C ILE A 16 -8.41 -30.84 12.53
N VAL A 17 -7.80 -32.01 12.57
CA VAL A 17 -6.48 -32.21 11.97
C VAL A 17 -6.57 -33.42 11.04
N SER A 18 -6.93 -33.17 9.79
CA SER A 18 -6.59 -34.06 8.69
C SER A 18 -5.67 -33.30 7.73
N SER A 19 -4.40 -33.74 7.61
CA SER A 19 -3.31 -33.22 6.77
C SER A 19 -2.95 -31.74 7.05
N THR A 20 -2.18 -31.48 8.10
CA THR A 20 -1.56 -30.18 8.34
C THR A 20 -0.41 -29.95 7.36
N ASN A 21 -0.68 -29.26 6.26
CA ASN A 21 0.38 -28.64 5.50
C ASN A 21 1.03 -27.57 6.39
N SER A 22 2.37 -27.54 6.45
CA SER A 22 3.13 -26.49 7.12
C SER A 22 3.86 -25.63 6.09
N VAL A 23 4.11 -24.38 6.44
CA VAL A 23 4.93 -23.46 5.66
C VAL A 23 6.07 -22.94 6.52
N THR A 24 7.24 -22.80 5.94
CA THR A 24 8.35 -22.08 6.55
C THR A 24 8.20 -20.60 6.26
N LEU A 25 7.88 -19.80 7.29
CA LEU A 25 7.87 -18.36 7.21
C LEU A 25 9.26 -17.82 7.54
N ARG A 26 9.86 -17.11 6.59
CA ARG A 26 11.16 -16.45 6.72
C ARG A 26 10.95 -14.94 6.86
N ILE A 27 11.17 -14.41 8.07
CA ILE A 27 10.90 -13.00 8.40
C ILE A 27 12.20 -12.21 8.42
N SER A 28 12.25 -11.07 7.73
CA SER A 28 13.30 -10.08 7.89
C SER A 28 13.17 -9.39 9.25
N LYS A 29 14.19 -9.51 10.10
CA LYS A 29 14.28 -8.87 11.41
C LYS A 29 15.35 -7.78 11.36
N PHE A 30 14.96 -6.56 11.73
CA PHE A 30 15.85 -5.41 11.75
C PHE A 30 15.35 -4.31 12.68
N ASN A 31 16.22 -3.85 13.55
CA ASN A 31 16.03 -2.64 14.34
C ASN A 31 17.14 -1.63 14.01
N PRO A 32 16.87 -0.55 13.30
CA PRO A 32 17.88 0.40 12.85
C PRO A 32 18.66 1.09 14.00
N LYS A 33 18.21 0.96 15.25
CA LYS A 33 18.90 1.52 16.42
C LYS A 33 19.94 0.58 17.02
N THR A 34 19.81 -0.72 16.82
CA THR A 34 20.62 -1.74 17.49
C THR A 34 21.34 -2.68 16.53
N ASP A 35 20.79 -2.90 15.36
CA ASP A 35 21.26 -3.95 14.47
C ASP A 35 22.12 -3.38 13.32
N PRO A 36 23.27 -3.96 13.03
CA PRO A 36 24.15 -3.49 11.94
C PRO A 36 23.58 -3.82 10.56
N ALA A 37 22.77 -4.89 10.44
CA ALA A 37 22.13 -5.32 9.21
C ALA A 37 20.88 -6.15 9.50
N ALA A 38 19.99 -6.25 8.50
CA ALA A 38 18.84 -7.13 8.59
C ALA A 38 19.26 -8.60 8.59
N THR A 39 18.62 -9.40 9.43
CA THR A 39 18.78 -10.85 9.50
C THR A 39 17.46 -11.54 9.18
N PHE A 40 17.53 -12.81 8.78
CA PHE A 40 16.32 -13.60 8.56
C PHE A 40 16.16 -14.64 9.66
N VAL A 41 14.95 -14.75 10.20
CA VAL A 41 14.56 -15.79 11.15
C VAL A 41 13.45 -16.62 10.53
N GLU A 42 13.55 -17.94 10.69
CA GLU A 42 12.62 -18.90 10.10
C GLU A 42 11.73 -19.55 11.16
N PHE A 43 10.47 -19.69 10.83
CA PHE A 43 9.45 -20.31 11.68
C PHE A 43 8.63 -21.30 10.86
N ASN A 44 8.44 -22.52 11.38
CA ASN A 44 7.57 -23.50 10.77
C ASN A 44 6.15 -23.39 11.38
N VAL A 45 5.16 -23.08 10.55
CA VAL A 45 3.81 -22.77 11.00
C VAL A 45 2.80 -23.66 10.26
N PRO A 46 1.88 -24.34 10.98
CA PRO A 46 0.79 -25.09 10.35
C PRO A 46 -0.16 -24.14 9.62
N VAL A 47 -0.59 -24.54 8.42
CA VAL A 47 -1.47 -23.74 7.57
C VAL A 47 -2.66 -24.54 7.05
N GLN A 48 -3.76 -23.84 6.80
CA GLN A 48 -4.96 -24.34 6.16
C GLN A 48 -5.11 -23.72 4.76
N LYS A 49 -6.06 -24.21 3.99
CA LYS A 49 -6.30 -23.80 2.60
C LYS A 49 -6.48 -22.27 2.42
N TRP A 50 -7.10 -21.62 3.39
CA TRP A 50 -7.41 -20.17 3.34
C TRP A 50 -6.44 -19.29 4.14
N THR A 51 -5.44 -19.87 4.78
CA THR A 51 -4.47 -19.12 5.60
C THR A 51 -3.76 -18.09 4.74
N THR A 52 -3.81 -16.85 5.17
CA THR A 52 -3.08 -15.73 4.54
C THR A 52 -1.68 -15.58 5.12
N VAL A 53 -0.82 -14.86 4.41
CA VAL A 53 0.52 -14.50 4.92
C VAL A 53 0.41 -13.74 6.25
N LEU A 54 -0.58 -12.86 6.39
CA LEU A 54 -0.79 -12.12 7.64
C LEU A 54 -1.15 -13.07 8.79
N ASP A 55 -1.99 -14.08 8.57
CA ASP A 55 -2.37 -15.03 9.62
C ASP A 55 -1.15 -15.81 10.13
N VAL A 56 -0.25 -16.21 9.22
CA VAL A 56 1.01 -16.88 9.58
C VAL A 56 1.90 -15.95 10.41
N ILE A 57 2.08 -14.69 9.99
CA ILE A 57 2.87 -13.69 10.75
C ILE A 57 2.27 -13.47 12.14
N LEU A 58 0.94 -13.37 12.24
CA LEU A 58 0.27 -13.16 13.52
C LEU A 58 0.35 -14.39 14.42
N SER A 59 0.31 -15.60 13.87
CA SER A 59 0.55 -16.84 14.61
C SER A 59 1.97 -16.86 15.19
N VAL A 60 2.99 -16.50 14.39
CA VAL A 60 4.37 -16.37 14.89
C VAL A 60 4.44 -15.33 16.00
N LYS A 61 3.87 -14.15 15.79
CA LYS A 61 3.88 -13.07 16.79
C LYS A 61 3.19 -13.45 18.10
N GLN A 62 2.13 -14.23 18.03
CA GLN A 62 1.35 -14.64 19.20
C GLN A 62 1.99 -15.77 19.99
N HIS A 63 2.59 -16.75 19.31
CA HIS A 63 3.00 -18.00 19.92
C HIS A 63 4.52 -18.25 19.95
N LEU A 64 5.29 -17.66 19.03
CA LEU A 64 6.71 -17.99 18.84
C LEU A 64 7.63 -16.81 19.11
N ASP A 65 7.36 -15.63 18.52
CA ASP A 65 8.20 -14.43 18.68
C ASP A 65 7.34 -13.16 18.77
N PRO A 66 6.95 -12.72 19.97
CA PRO A 66 6.15 -11.53 20.17
C PRO A 66 6.85 -10.22 19.76
N SER A 67 8.17 -10.25 19.53
CA SER A 67 8.96 -9.09 19.16
C SER A 67 8.78 -8.67 17.70
N VAL A 68 8.19 -9.51 16.84
CA VAL A 68 7.93 -9.19 15.42
C VAL A 68 7.10 -7.93 15.27
N ALA A 69 7.67 -6.92 14.60
CA ALA A 69 6.98 -5.68 14.30
C ALA A 69 6.29 -5.75 12.93
N VAL A 70 4.98 -5.71 12.94
CA VAL A 70 4.13 -5.72 11.73
C VAL A 70 2.96 -4.77 11.89
N ARG A 71 2.58 -4.09 10.80
CA ARG A 71 1.37 -3.27 10.75
C ARG A 71 0.22 -4.07 10.14
N TYR A 72 -0.94 -4.00 10.77
CA TYR A 72 -2.17 -4.57 10.23
C TYR A 72 -3.38 -3.90 10.88
N SER A 73 -4.56 -4.02 10.26
CA SER A 73 -5.82 -3.51 10.80
C SER A 73 -7.01 -4.31 10.27
N CYS A 74 -7.55 -4.00 9.09
CA CYS A 74 -8.84 -4.51 8.60
C CYS A 74 -8.87 -6.01 8.27
N ARG A 75 -7.73 -6.64 7.96
CA ARG A 75 -7.59 -8.06 7.54
C ARG A 75 -8.38 -8.46 6.29
N GLN A 76 -8.86 -7.49 5.49
CA GLN A 76 -9.74 -7.71 4.32
C GLN A 76 -9.38 -6.82 3.12
N ALA A 77 -8.10 -6.50 2.93
CA ALA A 77 -7.58 -5.70 1.81
C ALA A 77 -8.20 -4.29 1.66
N SER A 78 -8.72 -3.70 2.74
CA SER A 78 -9.43 -2.42 2.70
C SER A 78 -8.58 -1.24 3.19
N CYS A 79 -7.73 -1.43 4.22
CA CYS A 79 -7.01 -0.32 4.86
C CYS A 79 -5.57 -0.10 4.33
N GLY A 80 -4.97 -1.08 3.65
CA GLY A 80 -3.59 -0.99 3.13
C GLY A 80 -2.46 -1.16 4.15
N SER A 81 -2.76 -1.27 5.47
CA SER A 81 -1.73 -1.25 6.53
C SER A 81 -0.75 -2.43 6.50
N CYS A 82 -1.17 -3.59 6.00
CA CYS A 82 -0.36 -4.81 5.97
C CYS A 82 0.49 -4.97 4.69
N GLY A 83 0.77 -3.86 3.99
CA GLY A 83 1.67 -3.86 2.84
C GLY A 83 3.09 -4.25 3.23
N MET A 84 3.66 -5.20 2.51
CA MET A 84 5.04 -5.66 2.67
C MET A 84 5.54 -6.33 1.40
N LYS A 85 6.80 -6.72 1.36
CA LYS A 85 7.34 -7.52 0.26
C LYS A 85 7.20 -9.00 0.63
N ILE A 86 6.52 -9.78 -0.22
CA ILE A 86 6.27 -11.22 -0.06
C ILE A 86 6.92 -11.93 -1.24
N ASN A 87 7.87 -12.81 -0.98
CA ASN A 87 8.67 -13.48 -2.00
C ASN A 87 9.20 -12.51 -3.06
N GLY A 88 9.73 -11.37 -2.60
CA GLY A 88 10.30 -10.32 -3.46
C GLY A 88 9.28 -9.39 -4.14
N ARG A 89 7.98 -9.61 -3.99
CA ARG A 89 6.92 -8.79 -4.62
C ARG A 89 6.13 -7.99 -3.56
N PRO A 90 5.96 -6.66 -3.72
CA PRO A 90 5.08 -5.88 -2.85
C PRO A 90 3.62 -6.35 -2.95
N ALA A 91 3.03 -6.72 -1.80
CA ALA A 91 1.65 -7.21 -1.72
C ALA A 91 1.02 -6.92 -0.35
N LEU A 92 -0.30 -7.08 -0.23
CA LEU A 92 -1.01 -7.03 1.05
C LEU A 92 -1.00 -8.41 1.71
N ALA A 93 -0.38 -8.53 2.87
CA ALA A 93 -0.27 -9.81 3.57
C ALA A 93 -1.63 -10.43 3.94
N CYS A 94 -2.65 -9.62 4.22
CA CYS A 94 -4.00 -10.11 4.51
C CYS A 94 -4.79 -10.57 3.27
N TYR A 95 -4.28 -10.32 2.08
CA TYR A 95 -4.95 -10.69 0.82
C TYR A 95 -4.17 -11.73 0.00
N THR A 96 -2.96 -12.07 0.45
CA THR A 96 -2.11 -13.08 -0.17
C THR A 96 -2.26 -14.39 0.58
N LYS A 97 -2.87 -15.41 -0.04
CA LYS A 97 -3.03 -16.75 0.53
C LYS A 97 -1.73 -17.55 0.34
N ILE A 98 -1.37 -18.34 1.35
CA ILE A 98 -0.23 -19.24 1.28
C ILE A 98 -0.36 -20.22 0.10
N SER A 99 -1.57 -20.74 -0.12
CA SER A 99 -1.86 -21.67 -1.22
C SER A 99 -1.65 -21.11 -2.63
N GLU A 100 -1.66 -19.77 -2.79
CA GLU A 100 -1.45 -19.09 -4.07
C GLU A 100 0.05 -18.83 -4.38
N LEU A 101 0.92 -18.97 -3.38
CA LEU A 101 2.36 -18.70 -3.54
C LEU A 101 3.15 -19.87 -4.16
N ASN A 102 2.54 -21.05 -4.24
CA ASN A 102 3.16 -22.29 -4.77
C ASN A 102 4.58 -22.54 -4.22
N SER A 103 4.80 -22.26 -2.93
CA SER A 103 6.09 -22.39 -2.27
C SER A 103 5.91 -22.84 -0.81
N ASN A 104 6.77 -23.75 -0.36
CA ASN A 104 6.82 -24.18 1.04
C ASN A 104 7.60 -23.18 1.92
N VAL A 105 8.29 -22.21 1.32
CA VAL A 105 8.99 -21.14 2.02
C VAL A 105 8.41 -19.80 1.58
N VAL A 106 7.95 -19.01 2.54
CA VAL A 106 7.43 -17.67 2.31
C VAL A 106 8.34 -16.66 2.99
N THR A 107 9.02 -15.85 2.18
CA THR A 107 9.88 -14.78 2.68
C THR A 107 9.11 -13.48 2.77
N VAL A 108 9.13 -12.82 3.93
CA VAL A 108 8.53 -11.51 4.15
C VAL A 108 9.57 -10.49 4.58
N GLU A 109 9.52 -9.33 3.92
CA GLU A 109 10.47 -8.23 4.09
C GLU A 109 9.71 -6.90 4.17
N PRO A 110 10.30 -5.84 4.74
CA PRO A 110 9.71 -4.51 4.64
C PRO A 110 9.59 -4.06 3.18
N MET A 111 8.70 -3.11 2.91
CA MET A 111 8.58 -2.48 1.59
C MET A 111 9.85 -1.72 1.24
N ASP A 112 10.30 -1.86 -0.02
CA ASP A 112 11.40 -1.08 -0.57
C ASP A 112 11.00 0.40 -0.70
N ASN A 113 11.99 1.28 -0.80
CA ASN A 113 11.82 2.73 -0.99
C ASN A 113 11.17 3.46 0.21
N TYR A 114 11.19 2.85 1.39
CA TYR A 114 10.75 3.45 2.65
C TYR A 114 11.80 3.24 3.74
N PRO A 115 12.01 4.21 4.65
CA PRO A 115 12.81 3.98 5.85
C PRO A 115 12.18 2.88 6.71
N ILE A 116 12.98 1.97 7.24
CA ILE A 116 12.51 0.91 8.11
C ILE A 116 12.44 1.44 9.54
N LEU A 117 11.28 1.30 10.19
CA LEU A 117 11.11 1.59 11.62
C LEU A 117 11.55 0.40 12.46
N ARG A 118 11.10 -0.79 12.10
CA ARG A 118 11.49 -2.06 12.70
C ARG A 118 10.89 -3.23 11.90
N ASP A 119 11.68 -4.26 11.65
CA ASP A 119 11.29 -5.50 10.96
C ASP A 119 10.50 -5.23 9.66
N LEU A 120 9.19 -5.50 9.66
CA LEU A 120 8.28 -5.30 8.52
C LEU A 120 7.61 -3.92 8.49
N ALA A 121 7.79 -3.12 9.54
CA ALA A 121 7.16 -1.81 9.67
C ALA A 121 8.04 -0.71 9.09
N VAL A 122 7.51 0.06 8.14
CA VAL A 122 8.20 1.16 7.47
C VAL A 122 7.61 2.52 7.83
N ASP A 123 8.37 3.60 7.61
CA ASP A 123 7.92 4.98 7.84
C ASP A 123 7.20 5.55 6.62
N PHE A 124 5.96 5.98 6.80
CA PHE A 124 5.12 6.62 5.79
C PHE A 124 5.12 8.16 5.86
N THR A 125 5.94 8.78 6.69
CA THR A 125 5.93 10.24 6.89
C THR A 125 6.12 10.98 5.57
N GLN A 126 7.16 10.63 4.80
CA GLN A 126 7.44 11.23 3.51
C GLN A 126 6.32 10.94 2.48
N PHE A 127 5.80 9.74 2.47
CA PHE A 127 4.71 9.31 1.59
C PHE A 127 3.46 10.19 1.78
N PHE A 128 3.00 10.36 3.01
CA PHE A 128 1.83 11.19 3.30
C PHE A 128 2.11 12.69 3.16
N SER A 129 3.34 13.15 3.45
CA SER A 129 3.75 14.52 3.20
C SER A 129 3.65 14.87 1.71
N THR A 130 4.18 14.00 0.84
CA THR A 130 4.10 14.16 -0.61
C THR A 130 2.66 14.12 -1.11
N HIS A 131 1.86 13.17 -0.61
CA HIS A 131 0.43 13.10 -0.93
C HIS A 131 -0.31 14.39 -0.56
N LYS A 132 -0.08 14.92 0.64
CA LYS A 132 -0.70 16.18 1.13
C LYS A 132 -0.35 17.39 0.26
N LYS A 133 0.88 17.50 -0.26
CA LYS A 133 1.31 18.61 -1.13
C LYS A 133 0.45 18.74 -2.39
N LEU A 134 -0.13 17.64 -2.88
CA LEU A 134 -1.00 17.63 -4.07
C LEU A 134 -2.44 18.04 -3.78
N LYS A 135 -2.75 18.48 -2.56
CA LYS A 135 -4.10 18.91 -2.16
C LYS A 135 -5.14 17.83 -2.53
N PRO A 136 -5.13 16.61 -1.90
CA PRO A 136 -5.95 15.47 -2.29
C PRO A 136 -7.41 15.60 -1.78
N TYR A 137 -8.06 16.68 -2.16
CA TYR A 137 -9.46 17.02 -1.87
C TYR A 137 -10.01 17.93 -2.98
N ILE A 138 -11.31 18.00 -3.12
CA ILE A 138 -11.97 18.89 -4.10
C ILE A 138 -11.72 20.35 -3.67
N ILE A 139 -11.17 21.14 -4.56
CA ILE A 139 -10.98 22.58 -4.40
C ILE A 139 -12.08 23.26 -5.20
N ARG A 140 -13.04 23.83 -4.51
CA ARG A 140 -14.16 24.55 -5.12
C ARG A 140 -14.70 25.59 -4.16
N ASP A 141 -15.24 26.68 -4.71
CA ASP A 141 -15.98 27.68 -3.97
C ASP A 141 -17.48 27.30 -3.94
N ASP A 142 -18.03 27.12 -2.76
CA ASP A 142 -19.45 26.78 -2.59
C ASP A 142 -20.39 27.91 -3.05
N SER A 143 -19.88 29.14 -3.19
CA SER A 143 -20.64 30.26 -3.77
C SER A 143 -20.96 30.07 -5.26
N GLU A 144 -20.24 29.17 -5.96
CA GLU A 144 -20.53 28.83 -7.37
C GLU A 144 -21.72 27.89 -7.52
N VAL A 145 -22.29 27.38 -6.43
CA VAL A 145 -23.48 26.51 -6.50
C VAL A 145 -24.71 27.35 -6.79
N THR A 146 -25.18 27.27 -8.01
CA THR A 146 -26.41 27.94 -8.46
C THR A 146 -27.53 26.92 -8.64
N GLY A 147 -28.74 27.31 -8.28
CA GLY A 147 -29.95 26.48 -8.44
C GLY A 147 -30.50 25.89 -7.14
N ASP A 148 -31.65 25.29 -7.22
CA ASP A 148 -32.43 24.80 -6.07
C ASP A 148 -31.81 23.56 -5.41
N THR A 149 -31.06 22.74 -6.17
CA THR A 149 -30.49 21.47 -5.70
C THR A 149 -29.23 21.67 -4.88
N LYS A 150 -28.48 22.74 -5.09
CA LYS A 150 -27.16 22.99 -4.49
C LYS A 150 -26.18 21.80 -4.64
N GLU A 151 -26.26 21.07 -5.74
CA GLU A 151 -25.47 19.88 -6.04
C GLU A 151 -24.53 20.11 -7.23
N PHE A 152 -23.32 19.51 -7.15
CA PHE A 152 -22.38 19.48 -8.26
C PHE A 152 -22.59 18.21 -9.07
N LEU A 153 -23.39 18.29 -10.10
CA LEU A 153 -23.75 17.15 -10.94
C LEU A 153 -22.58 16.69 -11.82
N GLN A 154 -22.52 15.38 -12.06
CA GLN A 154 -21.60 14.75 -12.99
C GLN A 154 -22.34 13.77 -13.88
N THR A 155 -21.97 13.69 -15.13
CA THR A 155 -22.40 12.61 -16.03
C THR A 155 -21.64 11.32 -15.74
N PRO A 156 -22.18 10.14 -16.07
CA PRO A 156 -21.47 8.88 -15.94
C PRO A 156 -20.09 8.89 -16.62
N LYS A 157 -19.97 9.51 -17.79
CA LYS A 157 -18.72 9.62 -18.55
C LYS A 157 -17.65 10.43 -17.79
N GLU A 158 -18.03 11.52 -17.15
CA GLU A 158 -17.11 12.33 -16.34
C GLU A 158 -16.63 11.57 -15.11
N VAL A 159 -17.48 10.76 -14.49
CA VAL A 159 -17.10 9.90 -13.36
C VAL A 159 -16.14 8.80 -13.83
N GLU A 160 -16.39 8.16 -14.96
CA GLU A 160 -15.55 7.08 -15.51
C GLU A 160 -14.11 7.53 -15.77
N GLU A 161 -13.87 8.80 -16.12
CA GLU A 161 -12.52 9.31 -16.37
C GLU A 161 -11.56 9.16 -15.17
N TYR A 162 -12.06 9.25 -13.95
CA TYR A 162 -11.21 9.19 -12.75
C TYR A 162 -11.59 8.07 -11.77
N LEU A 163 -12.69 7.34 -12.00
CA LEU A 163 -13.26 6.40 -11.03
C LEU A 163 -12.24 5.39 -10.51
N GLN A 164 -11.46 4.75 -11.37
CA GLN A 164 -10.45 3.77 -10.96
C GLN A 164 -9.41 4.36 -9.97
N PHE A 165 -9.05 5.64 -10.13
CA PHE A 165 -8.09 6.31 -9.26
C PHE A 165 -8.65 6.61 -7.86
N SER A 166 -9.98 6.62 -7.74
CA SER A 166 -10.69 6.77 -6.46
C SER A 166 -10.59 5.52 -5.57
N TYR A 167 -10.30 4.35 -6.14
CA TYR A 167 -10.12 3.10 -5.40
C TYR A 167 -8.80 3.01 -4.64
N CYS A 168 -7.93 4.00 -4.76
CA CYS A 168 -6.63 4.01 -4.08
C CYS A 168 -6.79 4.05 -2.56
N ILE A 169 -6.34 2.98 -1.89
CA ILE A 169 -6.33 2.85 -0.42
C ILE A 169 -5.04 3.36 0.25
N LYS A 170 -4.16 3.99 -0.50
CA LYS A 170 -2.89 4.58 -0.02
C LYS A 170 -1.97 3.58 0.69
N CYS A 171 -1.95 2.33 0.21
CA CYS A 171 -1.16 1.24 0.80
C CYS A 171 0.35 1.35 0.56
N GLY A 172 0.80 2.17 -0.38
CA GLY A 172 2.22 2.41 -0.66
C GLY A 172 2.91 1.35 -1.54
N LEU A 173 2.27 0.25 -1.91
CA LEU A 173 2.88 -0.84 -2.70
C LEU A 173 3.40 -0.38 -4.06
N CYS A 174 2.71 0.55 -4.73
CA CYS A 174 3.14 1.10 -6.01
C CYS A 174 4.44 1.91 -5.91
N ASN A 175 4.66 2.62 -4.81
CA ASN A 175 5.92 3.31 -4.53
C ASN A 175 7.02 2.30 -4.21
N SER A 176 6.71 1.23 -3.45
CA SER A 176 7.65 0.15 -3.16
C SER A 176 8.14 -0.56 -4.43
N ALA A 177 7.25 -0.80 -5.40
CA ALA A 177 7.58 -1.46 -6.65
C ALA A 177 8.25 -0.55 -7.69
N CYS A 178 8.35 0.75 -7.43
CA CYS A 178 8.80 1.73 -8.42
C CYS A 178 10.33 1.79 -8.53
N PRO A 179 10.93 1.43 -9.69
CA PRO A 179 12.39 1.50 -9.86
C PRO A 179 12.91 2.95 -9.86
N THR A 180 12.07 3.92 -10.25
CA THR A 180 12.44 5.33 -10.20
C THR A 180 12.57 5.83 -8.76
N MET A 181 11.68 5.38 -7.85
CA MET A 181 11.80 5.69 -6.42
C MET A 181 13.09 5.14 -5.80
N ALA A 182 13.56 3.98 -6.30
CA ALA A 182 14.82 3.37 -5.83
C ALA A 182 16.06 4.18 -6.23
N THR A 183 16.00 4.92 -7.33
CA THR A 183 17.13 5.70 -7.88
C THR A 183 17.04 7.20 -7.59
N ASP A 184 15.86 7.69 -7.23
CA ASP A 184 15.61 9.11 -6.95
C ASP A 184 14.60 9.26 -5.79
N SER A 185 15.11 9.48 -4.60
CA SER A 185 14.29 9.69 -3.39
C SER A 185 13.46 10.97 -3.41
N SER A 186 13.76 11.91 -4.33
CA SER A 186 13.02 13.15 -4.52
C SER A 186 11.85 13.02 -5.49
N PHE A 187 11.74 11.88 -6.19
CA PHE A 187 10.62 11.63 -7.10
C PHE A 187 9.29 11.63 -6.34
N ILE A 188 8.31 12.35 -6.87
CA ILE A 188 6.97 12.47 -6.27
C ILE A 188 6.30 11.10 -6.07
N GLY A 189 6.57 10.14 -6.94
CA GLY A 189 6.10 8.76 -6.84
C GLY A 189 4.72 8.50 -7.49
N PRO A 190 4.48 7.23 -7.85
CA PRO A 190 3.30 6.85 -8.62
C PRO A 190 1.98 7.04 -7.86
N GLN A 191 1.95 6.82 -6.53
CA GLN A 191 0.72 7.01 -5.76
C GLN A 191 0.25 8.46 -5.79
N ALA A 192 1.16 9.40 -5.52
CA ALA A 192 0.82 10.81 -5.46
C ALA A 192 0.42 11.34 -6.84
N LEU A 193 1.14 10.95 -7.90
CA LEU A 193 0.79 11.32 -9.28
C LEU A 193 -0.56 10.74 -9.72
N ALA A 194 -0.87 9.49 -9.39
CA ALA A 194 -2.18 8.90 -9.67
C ALA A 194 -3.31 9.67 -8.95
N GLN A 195 -3.08 10.11 -7.71
CA GLN A 195 -4.05 10.93 -6.98
C GLN A 195 -4.13 12.36 -7.54
N ALA A 196 -3.04 12.93 -8.04
CA ALA A 196 -3.12 14.20 -8.76
C ALA A 196 -4.05 14.09 -9.96
N TYR A 197 -3.92 13.00 -10.76
CA TYR A 197 -4.83 12.76 -11.89
C TYR A 197 -6.29 12.64 -11.44
N ARG A 198 -6.56 11.89 -10.37
CA ARG A 198 -7.92 11.72 -9.82
C ARG A 198 -8.64 13.08 -9.66
N TYR A 199 -7.93 14.09 -9.15
CA TYR A 199 -8.52 15.42 -8.92
C TYR A 199 -8.42 16.35 -10.14
N VAL A 200 -7.40 16.20 -10.99
CA VAL A 200 -7.28 16.96 -12.24
C VAL A 200 -8.38 16.59 -13.25
N ALA A 201 -8.82 15.34 -13.25
CA ALA A 201 -9.87 14.84 -14.12
C ALA A 201 -11.29 15.05 -13.56
N ASP A 202 -11.44 15.47 -12.31
CA ASP A 202 -12.73 15.72 -11.68
C ASP A 202 -13.25 17.11 -12.10
N ASN A 203 -14.33 17.18 -12.87
CA ASN A 203 -14.89 18.45 -13.37
C ASN A 203 -15.46 19.35 -12.27
N ARG A 204 -15.62 18.84 -11.05
CA ARG A 204 -16.04 19.62 -9.89
C ARG A 204 -14.87 20.35 -9.22
N ASP A 205 -13.63 20.06 -9.63
CA ASP A 205 -12.42 20.57 -8.99
C ASP A 205 -11.81 21.75 -9.77
N ASN A 206 -11.57 22.87 -9.08
CA ASN A 206 -10.95 24.08 -9.64
C ASN A 206 -9.42 24.13 -9.39
N GLY A 207 -8.86 23.14 -8.68
CA GLY A 207 -7.44 23.10 -8.31
C GLY A 207 -6.49 22.51 -9.36
N LYS A 208 -6.96 22.24 -10.58
CA LYS A 208 -6.21 21.64 -11.68
C LYS A 208 -4.88 22.36 -11.96
N LYS A 209 -4.90 23.68 -12.16
CA LYS A 209 -3.70 24.48 -12.48
C LYS A 209 -2.64 24.39 -11.38
N ASP A 210 -3.06 24.46 -10.12
CA ASP A 210 -2.17 24.36 -8.96
C ASP A 210 -1.47 22.99 -8.91
N ARG A 211 -2.23 21.90 -9.10
CA ARG A 211 -1.66 20.54 -9.08
C ARG A 211 -0.72 20.30 -10.23
N LEU A 212 -1.08 20.74 -11.45
CA LEU A 212 -0.19 20.62 -12.61
C LEU A 212 1.13 21.37 -12.36
N LYS A 213 1.10 22.58 -11.79
CA LYS A 213 2.31 23.33 -11.42
C LYS A 213 3.19 22.60 -10.41
N ILE A 214 2.61 21.90 -9.45
CA ILE A 214 3.36 21.14 -8.42
C ILE A 214 4.10 19.94 -9.04
N ILE A 215 3.51 19.28 -10.03
CA ILE A 215 4.07 18.06 -10.63
C ILE A 215 4.96 18.33 -11.84
N ASP A 216 4.89 19.51 -12.43
CA ASP A 216 5.64 19.90 -13.63
C ASP A 216 7.09 20.31 -13.28
N ASN A 217 7.91 19.34 -12.94
CA ASN A 217 9.32 19.53 -12.64
C ASN A 217 10.12 18.23 -12.88
N SER A 218 11.46 18.32 -12.78
CA SER A 218 12.39 17.20 -13.05
C SER A 218 12.24 16.01 -12.10
N HIS A 219 11.83 16.22 -10.84
CA HIS A 219 11.52 15.16 -9.85
C HIS A 219 10.02 14.83 -9.79
N GLY A 220 9.23 15.50 -10.63
CA GLY A 220 7.80 15.31 -10.77
C GLY A 220 7.46 14.30 -11.87
N ILE A 221 6.47 14.66 -12.68
CA ILE A 221 5.87 13.78 -13.67
C ILE A 221 6.86 13.29 -14.74
N TRP A 222 7.87 14.12 -15.08
CA TRP A 222 8.85 13.82 -16.14
C TRP A 222 9.87 12.76 -15.71
N ARG A 223 10.03 12.52 -14.41
CA ARG A 223 10.95 11.51 -13.88
C ARG A 223 10.46 10.08 -14.10
N CYS A 224 9.18 9.86 -14.35
CA CYS A 224 8.63 8.52 -14.57
C CYS A 224 9.14 7.90 -15.87
N HIS A 225 9.77 6.72 -15.77
CA HIS A 225 10.26 5.92 -16.91
C HIS A 225 9.22 4.94 -17.48
N PHE A 226 8.01 4.96 -17.00
CA PHE A 226 6.89 4.11 -17.44
C PHE A 226 7.16 2.59 -17.33
N ALA A 227 7.85 2.15 -16.30
CA ALA A 227 8.14 0.73 -16.08
C ALA A 227 6.89 -0.14 -15.82
N GLY A 228 5.75 0.45 -15.47
CA GLY A 228 4.48 -0.26 -15.26
C GLY A 228 4.38 -1.07 -13.94
N SER A 229 5.47 -1.27 -13.21
CA SER A 229 5.48 -2.07 -11.97
C SER A 229 4.48 -1.59 -10.92
N CYS A 230 4.25 -0.27 -10.84
CA CYS A 230 3.28 0.32 -9.92
C CYS A 230 1.84 -0.12 -10.19
N SER A 231 1.47 -0.31 -11.45
CA SER A 231 0.14 -0.77 -11.87
C SER A 231 -0.02 -2.28 -11.62
N GLN A 232 1.05 -3.05 -11.84
CA GLN A 232 1.05 -4.52 -11.64
C GLN A 232 0.87 -4.95 -10.19
N VAL A 233 1.33 -4.15 -9.22
CA VAL A 233 1.24 -4.49 -7.78
C VAL A 233 0.02 -3.89 -7.09
N CYS A 234 -0.81 -3.14 -7.79
CA CYS A 234 -1.96 -2.47 -7.17
C CYS A 234 -3.06 -3.47 -6.80
N PRO A 235 -3.38 -3.65 -5.49
CA PRO A 235 -4.39 -4.62 -5.05
C PRO A 235 -5.82 -4.15 -5.33
N LYS A 236 -6.00 -2.91 -5.83
CA LYS A 236 -7.30 -2.29 -6.14
C LYS A 236 -7.51 -2.02 -7.62
N GLY A 237 -6.60 -2.50 -8.48
CA GLY A 237 -6.72 -2.30 -9.92
C GLY A 237 -6.56 -0.84 -10.37
N VAL A 238 -5.99 0.03 -9.54
CA VAL A 238 -5.60 1.37 -9.96
C VAL A 238 -4.40 1.24 -10.91
N ASP A 239 -4.39 2.03 -11.97
CA ASP A 239 -3.26 2.12 -12.90
C ASP A 239 -2.51 3.45 -12.75
N PRO A 240 -1.53 3.55 -11.81
CA PRO A 240 -0.77 4.79 -11.65
C PRO A 240 0.05 5.16 -12.89
N ALA A 241 0.56 4.18 -13.64
CA ALA A 241 1.34 4.44 -14.85
C ALA A 241 0.48 5.14 -15.91
N MET A 242 -0.74 4.68 -16.12
CA MET A 242 -1.71 5.33 -17.00
C MET A 242 -2.05 6.74 -16.51
N GLY A 243 -2.34 6.92 -15.21
CA GLY A 243 -2.64 8.23 -14.63
C GLY A 243 -1.53 9.26 -14.89
N ILE A 244 -0.26 8.84 -14.83
CA ILE A 244 0.90 9.67 -15.14
C ILE A 244 0.90 10.08 -16.62
N GLN A 245 0.60 9.16 -17.54
CA GLN A 245 0.53 9.50 -18.97
C GLN A 245 -0.62 10.47 -19.28
N LEU A 246 -1.75 10.27 -18.64
CA LEU A 246 -2.90 11.17 -18.79
C LEU A 246 -2.58 12.59 -18.28
N LEU A 247 -1.86 12.72 -17.17
CA LEU A 247 -1.36 14.02 -16.66
C LEU A 247 -0.36 14.67 -17.63
N ARG A 248 0.53 13.91 -18.24
CA ARG A 248 1.43 14.43 -19.29
C ARG A 248 0.63 15.01 -20.45
N GLY A 249 -0.49 14.37 -20.83
CA GLY A 249 -1.39 14.88 -21.87
C GLY A 249 -1.95 16.27 -21.53
N TYR A 250 -2.26 16.56 -20.27
CA TYR A 250 -2.67 17.91 -19.83
C TYR A 250 -1.53 18.92 -19.93
N LEU A 251 -0.30 18.58 -19.51
CA LEU A 251 0.86 19.47 -19.55
C LEU A 251 1.32 19.77 -20.99
N LEU A 252 1.17 18.83 -21.87
CA LEU A 252 1.53 18.98 -23.30
C LEU A 252 0.40 19.58 -24.15
N GLY A 253 -0.76 19.88 -23.56
CA GLY A 253 -1.89 20.49 -24.27
C GLY A 253 -2.74 19.53 -25.11
N PHE A 254 -2.50 18.21 -25.04
CA PHE A 254 -3.30 17.19 -25.73
C PHE A 254 -4.63 16.90 -25.05
N ARG A 255 -4.79 17.33 -23.80
CA ARG A 255 -6.01 17.26 -23.00
C ARG A 255 -6.36 18.65 -22.44
N LYS A 256 -7.68 18.93 -22.33
CA LYS A 256 -8.20 20.20 -21.81
C LYS A 256 -8.74 20.04 -20.40
#